data_1ad0d2ab5740f52695afd26ee4d415c2
#
_entry.id   1ad0d2ab5740f52695afd26ee4d415c2
#
_cell.length_a   1.000
_cell.length_b   1.000
_cell.length_c   1.000
_cell.angle_alpha   90.00
_cell.angle_beta   90.00
_cell.angle_gamma   90.00
#
_symmetry.space_group_name_H-M   'P 1'
#
loop_
_entity.id
_entity.type
_entity.pdbx_description
1 polymer ?
#
loop_
_entity_poly.entity_id
_entity_poly.type
_entity_poly.pdbx_seq_one_letter_code
_entity_poly.pdbx_strand_id
1 'polypeptide(L)'
;MNQIFIFNFSGKKNISCILSFSLIVLQATAQQGSAIPPNIRAVNTIERLTDSNGLGTNEMMFGIPFPEGKVVGDTYLNVEWRRAAILLYDGDKLMEGYSARYDIQANDLDIKASRGIKALAGNKVKSFVWMDSLNGKLSYFINAKEYRFNETILSGFFEVCVDGSTPLFKKVSLMLKKADYNVALNTGSHDDKILKKVIYYYGEGDLVMLLPNSKKKMLSIFKKDANKVNIFIKENALSVKNEDHLDQIFAYYNSLTNATKKLSP
;
A
#
# COMPACT_ATOMS: atom_id res chain seq x y z
N MET A 1 -23.53 -43.57 15.05
CA MET A 1 -22.75 -44.72 15.56
C MET A 1 -22.25 -44.30 16.94
N ASN A 2 -23.09 -44.63 17.95
CA ASN A 2 -22.85 -44.26 19.36
C ASN A 2 -22.05 -45.37 20.02
N GLN A 3 -20.88 -45.07 20.55
CA GLN A 3 -20.15 -46.00 21.43
C GLN A 3 -20.46 -45.63 22.89
N ILE A 4 -21.10 -46.55 23.55
CA ILE A 4 -21.37 -46.53 25.00
C ILE A 4 -20.18 -47.21 25.67
N PHE A 5 -19.48 -46.49 26.55
CA PHE A 5 -18.50 -47.09 27.47
C PHE A 5 -19.21 -47.56 28.71
N ILE A 6 -19.20 -48.89 28.92
CA ILE A 6 -19.68 -49.51 30.14
C ILE A 6 -18.47 -49.75 31.06
N PHE A 7 -18.42 -49.07 32.18
CA PHE A 7 -17.52 -49.41 33.28
C PHE A 7 -18.19 -50.42 34.22
N ASN A 8 -17.60 -51.58 34.31
CA ASN A 8 -18.02 -52.64 35.21
C ASN A 8 -17.26 -52.47 36.54
N PHE A 9 -17.96 -52.13 37.62
CA PHE A 9 -17.41 -52.16 38.97
C PHE A 9 -18.11 -53.26 39.77
N SER A 10 -17.35 -54.30 40.05
CA SER A 10 -17.74 -55.38 40.98
C SER A 10 -17.49 -54.97 42.42
N GLY A 11 -18.50 -55.01 43.26
CA GLY A 11 -18.30 -54.78 44.68
C GLY A 11 -19.61 -54.54 45.45
N LYS A 12 -20.12 -55.59 46.05
CA LYS A 12 -21.30 -55.71 46.91
C LYS A 12 -21.53 -54.54 47.87
N LYS A 13 -22.73 -53.96 47.85
CA LYS A 13 -23.68 -53.88 48.98
C LYS A 13 -24.89 -53.04 48.58
N ASN A 14 -26.06 -53.66 48.82
CA ASN A 14 -27.38 -53.10 48.62
C ASN A 14 -27.61 -51.85 49.47
N ILE A 15 -27.81 -50.74 48.84
CA ILE A 15 -28.58 -49.64 49.39
C ILE A 15 -29.39 -49.08 48.22
N SER A 16 -30.67 -49.41 48.23
CA SER A 16 -31.65 -48.84 47.31
C SER A 16 -31.87 -47.38 47.71
N CYS A 17 -31.21 -46.49 47.03
CA CYS A 17 -31.49 -45.09 47.11
C CYS A 17 -32.08 -44.67 45.76
N ILE A 18 -33.41 -44.62 45.72
CA ILE A 18 -34.14 -44.08 44.58
C ILE A 18 -33.87 -42.60 44.55
N LEU A 19 -32.83 -42.18 43.88
CA LEU A 19 -32.64 -40.78 43.51
C LEU A 19 -33.54 -40.47 42.34
N SER A 20 -34.67 -39.87 42.62
CA SER A 20 -35.50 -39.19 41.64
C SER A 20 -34.66 -38.07 41.01
N PHE A 21 -34.03 -38.34 39.89
CA PHE A 21 -33.37 -37.30 39.11
C PHE A 21 -34.47 -36.48 38.43
N SER A 22 -34.91 -35.44 39.12
CA SER A 22 -35.74 -34.38 38.50
C SER A 22 -34.91 -33.76 37.41
N LEU A 23 -35.19 -34.14 36.19
CA LEU A 23 -34.66 -33.49 35.00
C LEU A 23 -35.27 -32.07 34.97
N ILE A 24 -34.58 -31.14 35.60
CA ILE A 24 -34.86 -29.74 35.37
C ILE A 24 -34.42 -29.46 33.95
N VAL A 25 -35.33 -29.55 33.03
CA VAL A 25 -35.20 -28.96 31.71
C VAL A 25 -35.20 -27.45 31.97
N LEU A 26 -34.00 -26.87 32.11
CA LEU A 26 -33.83 -25.46 31.87
C LEU A 26 -34.21 -25.22 30.41
N GLN A 27 -35.48 -24.88 30.20
CA GLN A 27 -35.83 -24.17 28.98
C GLN A 27 -35.08 -22.84 29.09
N ALA A 28 -33.94 -22.77 28.40
CA ALA A 28 -33.41 -21.51 27.98
C ALA A 28 -34.53 -20.90 27.12
N THR A 29 -35.40 -20.15 27.71
CA THR A 29 -36.16 -19.15 26.99
C THR A 29 -35.09 -18.24 26.46
N ALA A 30 -34.70 -18.47 25.20
CA ALA A 30 -34.08 -17.41 24.42
C ALA A 30 -34.94 -16.19 24.72
N GLN A 31 -34.40 -15.21 25.43
CA GLN A 31 -35.00 -13.90 25.50
C GLN A 31 -35.23 -13.47 24.08
N GLN A 32 -36.41 -13.73 23.56
CA GLN A 32 -36.92 -12.96 22.43
C GLN A 32 -36.71 -11.53 22.89
N GLY A 33 -35.77 -10.88 22.21
CA GLY A 33 -35.34 -9.55 22.55
C GLY A 33 -36.59 -8.74 22.88
N SER A 34 -36.56 -8.05 23.99
CA SER A 34 -37.67 -7.37 24.65
C SER A 34 -38.67 -6.91 23.61
N ALA A 35 -39.87 -7.50 23.63
CA ALA A 35 -40.87 -7.19 22.63
C ALA A 35 -41.21 -5.71 22.80
N ILE A 36 -40.51 -4.86 22.05
CA ILE A 36 -40.87 -3.45 21.96
C ILE A 36 -42.33 -3.44 21.51
N PRO A 37 -43.21 -2.80 22.28
CA PRO A 37 -44.63 -2.76 21.96
C PRO A 37 -44.79 -2.38 20.48
N PRO A 38 -45.73 -2.97 19.73
CA PRO A 38 -45.91 -2.72 18.29
C PRO A 38 -45.98 -1.25 17.91
N ASN A 39 -46.49 -0.41 18.82
CA ASN A 39 -46.60 1.04 18.67
C ASN A 39 -45.25 1.80 18.80
N ILE A 40 -44.21 1.13 19.33
CA ILE A 40 -42.88 1.71 19.52
C ILE A 40 -41.85 1.01 18.63
N ARG A 41 -42.25 -0.02 17.88
CA ARG A 41 -41.31 -0.70 16.97
C ARG A 41 -40.86 0.23 15.86
N ALA A 42 -39.57 0.33 15.69
CA ALA A 42 -38.97 1.15 14.63
C ALA A 42 -39.55 0.83 13.24
N VAL A 43 -39.91 -0.44 12.98
CA VAL A 43 -40.51 -0.90 11.73
C VAL A 43 -41.88 -0.23 11.52
N ASN A 44 -42.74 -0.21 12.56
CA ASN A 44 -44.08 0.43 12.42
C ASN A 44 -43.95 1.96 12.29
N THR A 45 -42.92 2.54 12.87
CA THR A 45 -42.65 3.97 12.72
C THR A 45 -42.15 4.27 11.30
N ILE A 46 -41.35 3.42 10.72
CA ILE A 46 -40.88 3.51 9.34
C ILE A 46 -42.03 3.34 8.37
N GLU A 47 -42.87 2.30 8.55
CA GLU A 47 -44.07 2.09 7.69
C GLU A 47 -45.00 3.28 7.73
N ARG A 48 -45.27 3.84 8.91
CA ARG A 48 -46.14 5.03 9.03
C ARG A 48 -45.55 6.29 8.41
N LEU A 49 -44.22 6.42 8.43
CA LEU A 49 -43.50 7.53 7.80
C LEU A 49 -43.51 7.37 6.26
N THR A 50 -43.46 6.13 5.78
CA THR A 50 -43.56 5.85 4.33
C THR A 50 -44.97 6.04 3.78
N ASP A 51 -45.98 5.74 4.58
CA ASP A 51 -47.41 5.90 4.20
C ASP A 51 -47.90 7.35 4.32
N SER A 52 -47.20 8.21 5.01
CA SER A 52 -47.49 9.64 5.06
C SER A 52 -47.05 10.32 3.77
N ASN A 53 -48.01 10.53 2.87
CA ASN A 53 -47.79 11.23 1.61
C ASN A 53 -47.04 12.55 1.80
N GLY A 54 -45.75 12.57 1.44
CA GLY A 54 -45.02 13.81 1.28
C GLY A 54 -43.73 13.95 2.03
N LEU A 55 -43.30 12.95 2.79
CA LEU A 55 -42.00 13.00 3.46
C LEU A 55 -41.11 11.95 2.80
N GLY A 56 -40.22 12.39 1.94
CA GLY A 56 -39.21 11.54 1.30
C GLY A 56 -38.51 10.68 2.34
N THR A 57 -38.76 9.37 2.24
CA THR A 57 -38.41 8.41 3.30
C THR A 57 -36.94 8.40 3.68
N ASN A 58 -36.08 8.69 2.73
CA ASN A 58 -34.61 8.65 2.98
C ASN A 58 -34.09 9.93 3.64
N GLU A 59 -34.66 11.07 3.31
CA GLU A 59 -34.19 12.35 3.86
C GLU A 59 -34.56 12.55 5.35
N MET A 60 -35.74 12.05 5.75
CA MET A 60 -36.18 12.17 7.15
C MET A 60 -35.61 11.09 8.07
N MET A 61 -35.28 9.92 7.55
CA MET A 61 -34.76 8.83 8.38
C MET A 61 -33.29 9.02 8.75
N PHE A 62 -32.52 9.71 7.92
CA PHE A 62 -31.08 9.86 8.11
C PHE A 62 -30.67 11.27 8.54
N GLY A 63 -31.61 12.17 8.75
CA GLY A 63 -31.31 13.55 9.12
C GLY A 63 -30.65 14.33 7.99
N ILE A 64 -29.78 15.24 8.33
CA ILE A 64 -29.07 16.08 7.39
C ILE A 64 -28.30 15.20 6.38
N PRO A 65 -28.51 15.36 5.06
CA PRO A 65 -27.76 14.63 4.07
C PRO A 65 -26.27 14.87 4.29
N PHE A 66 -25.50 13.80 4.35
CA PHE A 66 -24.06 13.93 4.44
C PHE A 66 -23.57 14.66 3.19
N PRO A 67 -22.74 15.69 3.32
CA PRO A 67 -22.09 16.29 2.17
C PRO A 67 -21.35 15.19 1.42
N GLU A 68 -21.56 15.12 0.11
CA GLU A 68 -20.82 14.19 -0.74
C GLU A 68 -19.33 14.42 -0.51
N GLY A 69 -18.61 13.34 -0.20
CA GLY A 69 -17.17 13.38 -0.01
C GLY A 69 -16.49 13.72 -1.33
N LYS A 70 -15.43 14.51 -1.26
CA LYS A 70 -14.57 14.85 -2.38
C LYS A 70 -13.39 13.89 -2.43
N VAL A 71 -12.75 13.80 -3.58
CA VAL A 71 -11.44 13.17 -3.69
C VAL A 71 -10.39 14.25 -3.46
N VAL A 72 -9.61 14.10 -2.38
CA VAL A 72 -8.57 15.05 -1.96
C VAL A 72 -7.19 14.44 -2.24
N GLY A 73 -6.26 15.28 -2.69
CA GLY A 73 -4.91 14.91 -3.08
C GLY A 73 -4.64 15.15 -4.55
N ASP A 74 -3.46 14.78 -4.99
CA ASP A 74 -3.03 14.93 -6.38
C ASP A 74 -2.41 13.63 -6.90
N THR A 75 -2.33 13.52 -8.23
CA THR A 75 -1.81 12.34 -8.95
C THR A 75 -0.35 12.50 -9.38
N TYR A 76 0.24 13.65 -9.15
CA TYR A 76 1.61 13.94 -9.59
C TYR A 76 2.64 13.35 -8.63
N LEU A 77 3.77 12.93 -9.17
CA LEU A 77 4.93 12.56 -8.35
C LEU A 77 5.39 13.75 -7.50
N ASN A 78 5.46 14.92 -8.14
CA ASN A 78 5.60 16.23 -7.50
C ASN A 78 4.71 17.22 -8.25
N VAL A 79 3.96 18.05 -7.52
CA VAL A 79 3.08 19.06 -8.11
C VAL A 79 3.86 20.22 -8.75
N GLU A 80 5.10 20.42 -8.29
CA GLU A 80 5.97 21.48 -8.79
C GLU A 80 6.52 21.15 -10.17
N TRP A 81 6.63 22.19 -10.98
CA TRP A 81 7.29 22.11 -12.27
C TRP A 81 8.80 22.13 -12.09
N ARG A 82 9.46 21.07 -12.57
CA ARG A 82 10.91 20.91 -12.48
C ARG A 82 11.54 20.94 -13.85
N ARG A 83 12.73 21.58 -13.93
CA ARG A 83 13.51 21.53 -15.16
C ARG A 83 13.94 20.09 -15.45
N ALA A 84 13.69 19.62 -16.69
CA ALA A 84 13.89 18.24 -17.07
C ALA A 84 14.73 18.12 -18.35
N ALA A 85 15.49 17.02 -18.41
CA ALA A 85 16.03 16.44 -19.64
C ALA A 85 15.35 15.08 -19.82
N ILE A 86 14.75 14.84 -20.98
CA ILE A 86 13.90 13.70 -21.27
C ILE A 86 14.45 12.95 -22.49
N LEU A 87 14.79 11.67 -22.33
CA LEU A 87 15.24 10.78 -23.40
C LEU A 87 14.06 9.93 -23.88
N LEU A 88 13.82 9.96 -25.18
CA LEU A 88 12.74 9.20 -25.82
C LEU A 88 13.25 7.86 -26.34
N TYR A 89 12.34 6.88 -26.49
CA TYR A 89 12.63 5.62 -27.19
C TYR A 89 12.80 5.83 -28.70
N ASP A 90 12.08 6.82 -29.26
CA ASP A 90 12.13 7.12 -30.68
C ASP A 90 13.45 7.80 -31.03
N GLY A 91 14.35 7.05 -31.65
CA GLY A 91 15.64 7.52 -32.11
C GLY A 91 16.57 8.06 -31.02
N ASP A 92 16.41 7.65 -29.75
CA ASP A 92 17.16 8.17 -28.60
C ASP A 92 17.20 9.71 -28.55
N LYS A 93 16.10 10.35 -28.99
CA LYS A 93 15.98 11.80 -29.05
C LYS A 93 15.95 12.40 -27.64
N LEU A 94 16.85 13.34 -27.39
CA LEU A 94 16.94 14.08 -26.15
C LEU A 94 16.17 15.40 -26.24
N MET A 95 15.30 15.63 -25.28
CA MET A 95 14.56 16.89 -25.07
C MET A 95 15.07 17.56 -23.79
N GLU A 96 15.69 18.73 -23.90
CA GLU A 96 16.30 19.44 -22.77
C GLU A 96 15.65 20.79 -22.50
N GLY A 97 15.75 21.24 -21.24
CA GLY A 97 15.38 22.59 -20.83
C GLY A 97 13.88 22.83 -20.64
N TYR A 98 13.08 21.80 -20.75
CA TYR A 98 11.65 21.92 -20.50
C TYR A 98 11.33 21.84 -19.01
N SER A 99 10.30 22.59 -18.60
CA SER A 99 9.69 22.39 -17.28
C SER A 99 8.66 21.26 -17.40
N ALA A 100 8.84 20.20 -16.62
CA ALA A 100 7.98 19.03 -16.64
C ALA A 100 7.53 18.62 -15.24
N ARG A 101 6.44 17.87 -15.16
CA ARG A 101 5.98 17.14 -13.99
C ARG A 101 5.38 15.82 -14.44
N TYR A 102 5.47 14.78 -13.60
CA TYR A 102 5.01 13.45 -13.94
C TYR A 102 3.70 13.13 -13.22
N ASP A 103 2.64 12.82 -13.99
CA ASP A 103 1.39 12.29 -13.48
C ASP A 103 1.48 10.77 -13.38
N ILE A 104 1.43 10.26 -12.16
CA ILE A 104 1.57 8.82 -11.87
C ILE A 104 0.34 8.06 -12.36
N GLN A 105 -0.86 8.66 -12.27
CA GLN A 105 -2.12 8.01 -12.64
C GLN A 105 -2.26 7.87 -14.15
N ALA A 106 -2.02 8.95 -14.88
CA ALA A 106 -2.06 8.96 -16.34
C ALA A 106 -0.83 8.27 -16.95
N ASN A 107 0.26 8.15 -16.19
CA ASN A 107 1.58 7.74 -16.68
C ASN A 107 2.09 8.65 -17.81
N ASP A 108 1.93 9.95 -17.65
CA ASP A 108 2.29 10.97 -18.61
C ASP A 108 3.19 12.02 -17.99
N LEU A 109 4.10 12.60 -18.77
CA LEU A 109 4.82 13.80 -18.39
C LEU A 109 4.11 15.03 -18.97
N ASP A 110 3.60 15.88 -18.09
CA ASP A 110 3.17 17.24 -18.47
C ASP A 110 4.40 18.08 -18.76
N ILE A 111 4.41 18.76 -19.89
CA ILE A 111 5.52 19.62 -20.33
C ILE A 111 4.98 21.02 -20.57
N LYS A 112 5.60 22.03 -19.97
CA LYS A 112 5.32 23.44 -20.30
C LYS A 112 5.93 23.76 -21.67
N ALA A 113 5.07 24.04 -22.63
CA ALA A 113 5.44 24.53 -23.95
C ALA A 113 4.99 25.99 -24.13
N SER A 114 5.49 26.67 -25.15
CA SER A 114 5.14 28.07 -25.46
C SER A 114 3.64 28.30 -25.70
N ARG A 115 2.90 27.25 -26.13
CA ARG A 115 1.46 27.31 -26.39
C ARG A 115 0.63 26.50 -25.40
N GLY A 116 1.06 26.43 -24.11
CA GLY A 116 0.36 25.71 -23.06
C GLY A 116 1.03 24.42 -22.61
N ILE A 117 0.29 23.61 -21.87
CA ILE A 117 0.77 22.34 -21.33
C ILE A 117 0.52 21.24 -22.37
N LYS A 118 1.51 20.39 -22.62
CA LYS A 118 1.40 19.20 -23.46
C LYS A 118 1.71 17.96 -22.66
N ALA A 119 0.91 16.92 -22.80
CA ALA A 119 1.18 15.62 -22.21
C ALA A 119 2.06 14.79 -23.16
N LEU A 120 3.14 14.22 -22.63
CA LEU A 120 4.01 13.27 -23.29
C LEU A 120 3.80 11.90 -22.66
N ALA A 121 3.29 10.94 -23.43
CA ALA A 121 2.99 9.61 -22.94
C ALA A 121 4.24 8.91 -22.38
N GLY A 122 4.15 8.40 -21.14
CA GLY A 122 5.28 7.79 -20.44
C GLY A 122 5.86 6.57 -21.15
N ASN A 123 5.04 5.83 -21.90
CA ASN A 123 5.52 4.69 -22.71
C ASN A 123 6.48 5.07 -23.86
N LYS A 124 6.53 6.35 -24.23
CA LYS A 124 7.46 6.91 -25.23
C LYS A 124 8.77 7.40 -24.62
N VAL A 125 8.80 7.56 -23.29
CA VAL A 125 9.95 8.08 -22.55
C VAL A 125 10.78 6.93 -22.02
N LYS A 126 12.08 6.91 -22.36
CA LYS A 126 13.06 5.92 -21.90
C LYS A 126 13.56 6.26 -20.50
N SER A 127 13.94 7.52 -20.31
CA SER A 127 14.37 8.05 -19.01
C SER A 127 14.17 9.55 -18.97
N PHE A 128 14.18 10.11 -17.77
CA PHE A 128 14.27 11.56 -17.59
C PHE A 128 15.04 11.90 -16.32
N VAL A 129 15.61 13.09 -16.31
CA VAL A 129 16.30 13.65 -15.16
C VAL A 129 15.57 14.92 -14.74
N TRP A 130 15.31 15.06 -13.45
CA TRP A 130 14.83 16.31 -12.86
C TRP A 130 15.91 17.02 -12.09
N MET A 131 15.91 18.33 -12.21
CA MET A 131 16.73 19.19 -11.38
C MET A 131 15.83 19.86 -10.34
N ASP A 132 16.15 19.68 -9.08
CA ASP A 132 15.55 20.45 -8.00
C ASP A 132 16.11 21.88 -8.05
N SER A 133 15.21 22.85 -8.25
CA SER A 133 15.59 24.26 -8.40
C SER A 133 16.13 24.89 -7.12
N LEU A 134 15.86 24.30 -5.94
CA LEU A 134 16.26 24.83 -4.65
C LEU A 134 17.67 24.43 -4.25
N ASN A 135 18.04 23.18 -4.50
CA ASN A 135 19.32 22.62 -4.04
C ASN A 135 20.20 22.08 -5.19
N GLY A 136 19.73 22.16 -6.44
CA GLY A 136 20.43 21.65 -7.62
C GLY A 136 20.54 20.11 -7.66
N LYS A 137 19.91 19.38 -6.73
CA LYS A 137 19.94 17.92 -6.70
C LYS A 137 19.28 17.36 -7.96
N LEU A 138 19.93 16.41 -8.59
CA LEU A 138 19.40 15.68 -9.73
C LEU A 138 18.70 14.41 -9.25
N SER A 139 17.52 14.16 -9.77
CA SER A 139 16.80 12.88 -9.63
C SER A 139 16.71 12.22 -10.99
N TYR A 140 17.18 11.00 -11.10
CA TYR A 140 17.22 10.22 -12.34
C TYR A 140 16.10 9.17 -12.35
N PHE A 141 15.33 9.16 -13.42
CA PHE A 141 14.18 8.26 -13.58
C PHE A 141 14.35 7.41 -14.83
N ILE A 142 14.13 6.10 -14.69
CA ILE A 142 14.16 5.13 -15.78
C ILE A 142 12.78 4.48 -15.94
N ASN A 143 12.39 4.20 -17.18
CA ASN A 143 11.11 3.55 -17.44
C ASN A 143 11.10 2.15 -16.84
N ALA A 144 10.07 1.85 -16.04
CA ALA A 144 9.96 0.57 -15.35
C ALA A 144 9.76 -0.62 -16.29
N LYS A 145 9.33 -0.38 -17.55
CA LYS A 145 9.19 -1.43 -18.57
C LYS A 145 10.52 -2.06 -19.01
N GLU A 146 11.67 -1.41 -18.72
CA GLU A 146 12.99 -1.98 -18.94
C GLU A 146 13.28 -3.18 -18.04
N TYR A 147 12.48 -3.35 -17.00
CA TYR A 147 12.64 -4.39 -15.99
C TYR A 147 11.42 -5.29 -15.92
N ARG A 148 11.63 -6.52 -15.48
CA ARG A 148 10.59 -7.51 -15.19
C ARG A 148 10.47 -7.74 -13.70
N PHE A 149 9.24 -7.79 -13.22
CA PHE A 149 8.89 -8.14 -11.85
C PHE A 149 7.95 -9.36 -11.89
N ASN A 150 8.39 -10.51 -11.39
CA ASN A 150 7.61 -11.76 -11.41
C ASN A 150 6.99 -12.01 -12.81
N GLU A 151 7.79 -11.95 -13.86
CA GLU A 151 7.39 -12.17 -15.26
C GLU A 151 6.44 -11.09 -15.84
N THR A 152 6.06 -10.09 -15.05
CA THR A 152 5.22 -8.97 -15.51
C THR A 152 6.06 -7.73 -15.82
N ILE A 153 5.61 -6.97 -16.81
CA ILE A 153 6.21 -5.67 -17.15
C ILE A 153 5.55 -4.62 -16.24
N LEU A 154 6.36 -3.84 -15.56
CA LEU A 154 5.89 -2.73 -14.74
C LEU A 154 5.65 -1.48 -15.60
N SER A 155 4.63 -0.72 -15.25
CA SER A 155 4.35 0.60 -15.83
C SER A 155 4.92 1.72 -14.97
N GLY A 156 5.11 2.90 -15.57
CA GLY A 156 5.62 4.08 -14.89
C GLY A 156 7.14 4.12 -14.81
N PHE A 157 7.67 4.84 -13.83
CA PHE A 157 9.11 5.08 -13.71
C PHE A 157 9.64 4.67 -12.35
N PHE A 158 10.88 4.22 -12.34
CA PHE A 158 11.71 4.06 -11.15
C PHE A 158 12.59 5.30 -11.00
N GLU A 159 12.65 5.88 -9.80
CA GLU A 159 13.75 6.76 -9.41
C GLU A 159 14.97 5.89 -9.06
N VAL A 160 16.11 6.17 -9.66
CA VAL A 160 17.36 5.47 -9.39
C VAL A 160 18.00 6.12 -8.18
N CYS A 161 17.92 5.47 -7.03
CA CYS A 161 18.54 5.93 -5.80
C CYS A 161 20.04 5.62 -5.80
N VAL A 162 20.39 4.39 -6.19
CA VAL A 162 21.79 3.96 -6.34
C VAL A 162 21.93 3.17 -7.63
N ASP A 163 22.89 3.54 -8.45
CA ASP A 163 23.25 2.79 -9.65
C ASP A 163 24.37 1.77 -9.33
N GLY A 164 24.48 0.73 -10.17
CA GLY A 164 25.54 -0.28 -10.04
C GLY A 164 25.10 -1.68 -10.45
N SER A 165 25.89 -2.68 -10.05
CA SER A 165 25.59 -4.09 -10.35
C SER A 165 24.31 -4.60 -9.68
N THR A 166 23.95 -3.99 -8.57
CA THR A 166 22.67 -4.21 -7.86
C THR A 166 22.08 -2.84 -7.54
N PRO A 167 21.38 -2.24 -8.51
CA PRO A 167 20.82 -0.92 -8.32
C PRO A 167 19.69 -0.91 -7.29
N LEU A 168 19.54 0.22 -6.60
CA LEU A 168 18.41 0.50 -5.72
C LEU A 168 17.47 1.47 -6.42
N PHE A 169 16.20 1.07 -6.50
CA PHE A 169 15.15 1.84 -7.14
C PHE A 169 14.05 2.21 -6.14
N LYS A 170 13.50 3.40 -6.33
CA LYS A 170 12.31 3.86 -5.63
C LYS A 170 11.18 4.05 -6.64
N LYS A 171 10.00 3.54 -6.32
CA LYS A 171 8.79 3.73 -7.10
C LYS A 171 7.69 4.30 -6.23
N VAL A 172 7.05 5.35 -6.70
CA VAL A 172 5.86 5.91 -6.07
C VAL A 172 4.63 5.40 -6.81
N SER A 173 3.68 4.87 -6.06
CA SER A 173 2.37 4.45 -6.55
C SER A 173 1.27 5.19 -5.81
N LEU A 174 0.11 5.32 -6.45
CA LEU A 174 -1.06 5.94 -5.86
C LEU A 174 -1.94 4.87 -5.20
N MET A 175 -2.53 5.24 -4.08
CA MET A 175 -3.52 4.44 -3.36
C MET A 175 -4.70 5.34 -2.98
N LEU A 176 -5.91 4.93 -3.34
CA LEU A 176 -7.11 5.62 -2.91
C LEU A 176 -7.53 5.09 -1.54
N LYS A 177 -7.38 5.92 -0.51
CA LYS A 177 -7.98 5.68 0.80
C LYS A 177 -9.42 6.17 0.77
N LYS A 178 -10.38 5.25 0.89
CA LYS A 178 -11.80 5.58 0.95
C LYS A 178 -12.14 6.37 2.21
N ALA A 179 -13.19 7.18 2.11
CA ALA A 179 -13.80 7.83 3.25
C ALA A 179 -14.12 6.82 4.35
N ASP A 180 -13.79 7.16 5.60
CA ASP A 180 -13.92 6.30 6.76
C ASP A 180 -14.66 6.98 7.93
N TYR A 181 -15.53 7.96 7.59
CA TYR A 181 -16.28 8.70 8.59
C TYR A 181 -17.28 7.82 9.35
N ASN A 182 -17.16 7.83 10.67
CA ASN A 182 -18.08 7.17 11.58
C ASN A 182 -19.00 8.19 12.24
N VAL A 183 -20.27 8.15 11.88
CA VAL A 183 -21.31 9.09 12.36
C VAL A 183 -21.47 9.03 13.87
N ALA A 184 -21.50 7.81 14.44
CA ALA A 184 -21.76 7.62 15.88
C ALA A 184 -20.63 8.17 16.76
N LEU A 185 -19.39 8.11 16.25
CA LEU A 185 -18.21 8.57 16.97
C LEU A 185 -17.78 9.98 16.55
N ASN A 186 -18.40 10.55 15.52
CA ASN A 186 -18.01 11.83 14.89
C ASN A 186 -16.51 11.88 14.56
N THR A 187 -15.96 10.79 14.01
CA THR A 187 -14.54 10.63 13.70
C THR A 187 -14.35 10.12 12.29
N GLY A 188 -13.15 10.30 11.73
CA GLY A 188 -12.79 9.88 10.39
C GLY A 188 -12.88 11.00 9.36
N SER A 189 -12.82 10.64 8.08
CA SER A 189 -12.84 11.58 6.95
C SER A 189 -14.06 11.31 6.07
N HIS A 190 -14.78 12.37 5.72
CA HIS A 190 -15.84 12.31 4.69
C HIS A 190 -15.28 12.15 3.28
N ASP A 191 -14.00 12.55 3.09
CA ASP A 191 -13.37 12.60 1.78
C ASP A 191 -12.53 11.36 1.52
N ASP A 192 -12.57 10.86 0.29
CA ASP A 192 -11.60 9.94 -0.27
C ASP A 192 -10.25 10.65 -0.39
N LYS A 193 -9.13 9.96 -0.13
CA LYS A 193 -7.80 10.55 -0.19
C LYS A 193 -6.88 9.78 -1.12
N ILE A 194 -6.26 10.51 -2.05
CA ILE A 194 -5.16 9.97 -2.85
C ILE A 194 -3.90 10.01 -2.00
N LEU A 195 -3.34 8.84 -1.70
CA LEU A 195 -2.11 8.69 -0.95
C LEU A 195 -0.99 8.22 -1.88
N LYS A 196 0.22 8.76 -1.68
CA LYS A 196 1.43 8.33 -2.38
C LYS A 196 2.15 7.30 -1.53
N LYS A 197 2.33 6.10 -2.07
CA LYS A 197 3.04 5.00 -1.41
C LYS A 197 4.39 4.79 -2.07
N VAL A 198 5.45 4.89 -1.29
CA VAL A 198 6.83 4.60 -1.72
C VAL A 198 7.10 3.11 -1.57
N ILE A 199 7.67 2.52 -2.60
CA ILE A 199 8.07 1.12 -2.65
C ILE A 199 9.49 1.05 -3.19
N TYR A 200 10.38 0.34 -2.48
CA TYR A 200 11.75 0.12 -2.92
C TYR A 200 11.90 -1.21 -3.60
N TYR A 201 12.73 -1.22 -4.63
CA TYR A 201 13.11 -2.40 -5.39
C TYR A 201 14.64 -2.45 -5.50
N TYR A 202 15.18 -3.62 -5.68
CA TYR A 202 16.57 -3.80 -6.09
C TYR A 202 16.62 -4.58 -7.39
N GLY A 203 17.62 -4.29 -8.22
CA GLY A 203 17.79 -4.91 -9.53
C GLY A 203 18.83 -6.02 -9.52
N GLU A 204 18.60 -7.05 -10.33
CA GLU A 204 19.58 -8.09 -10.67
C GLU A 204 19.46 -8.39 -12.18
N GLY A 205 20.32 -7.78 -13.00
CA GLY A 205 20.18 -7.79 -14.45
C GLY A 205 18.93 -7.05 -14.92
N ASP A 206 18.07 -7.72 -15.66
CA ASP A 206 16.78 -7.21 -16.15
C ASP A 206 15.61 -7.46 -15.18
N LEU A 207 15.88 -8.10 -14.04
CA LEU A 207 14.88 -8.39 -13.03
C LEU A 207 14.92 -7.35 -11.90
N VAL A 208 13.75 -7.00 -11.40
CA VAL A 208 13.61 -6.23 -10.17
C VAL A 208 12.82 -7.02 -9.14
N MET A 209 13.19 -6.86 -7.89
CA MET A 209 12.57 -7.52 -6.76
C MET A 209 12.25 -6.50 -5.67
N LEU A 210 11.18 -6.76 -4.91
CA LEU A 210 10.83 -5.91 -3.77
C LEU A 210 11.92 -5.95 -2.72
N LEU A 211 12.32 -4.78 -2.24
CA LEU A 211 13.27 -4.67 -1.14
C LEU A 211 12.61 -5.18 0.15
N PRO A 212 13.20 -6.18 0.83
CA PRO A 212 12.66 -6.69 2.08
C PRO A 212 12.73 -5.68 3.21
N ASN A 213 11.66 -5.57 4.01
CA ASN A 213 11.59 -4.64 5.14
C ASN A 213 12.42 -5.10 6.37
N SER A 214 12.97 -6.31 6.38
CA SER A 214 13.76 -6.82 7.50
C SER A 214 15.25 -6.87 7.15
N LYS A 215 16.09 -6.43 8.09
CA LYS A 215 17.55 -6.45 7.92
C LYS A 215 18.10 -7.84 7.54
N LYS A 216 17.59 -8.91 8.19
CA LYS A 216 18.03 -10.28 7.91
C LYS A 216 17.74 -10.69 6.46
N LYS A 217 16.54 -10.40 5.96
CA LYS A 217 16.16 -10.71 4.57
C LYS A 217 16.90 -9.82 3.57
N MET A 218 17.16 -8.54 3.92
CA MET A 218 17.91 -7.64 3.06
C MET A 218 19.36 -8.08 2.93
N LEU A 219 20.00 -8.52 4.00
CA LEU A 219 21.37 -9.01 3.97
C LEU A 219 21.57 -10.21 3.04
N SER A 220 20.54 -11.04 2.81
CA SER A 220 20.65 -12.17 1.88
C SER A 220 20.80 -11.73 0.41
N ILE A 221 20.42 -10.50 0.07
CA ILE A 221 20.61 -9.93 -1.27
C ILE A 221 22.12 -9.83 -1.59
N PHE A 222 22.92 -9.51 -0.61
CA PHE A 222 24.35 -9.26 -0.75
C PHE A 222 25.24 -10.52 -0.79
N LYS A 223 24.60 -11.70 -0.82
CA LYS A 223 25.26 -13.01 -1.06
C LYS A 223 26.53 -13.19 -0.22
N LYS A 224 27.67 -13.40 -0.86
CA LYS A 224 28.99 -13.59 -0.20
C LYS A 224 29.47 -12.40 0.62
N ASP A 225 29.06 -11.20 0.29
CA ASP A 225 29.48 -9.96 0.96
C ASP A 225 28.53 -9.52 2.08
N ALA A 226 27.51 -10.33 2.41
CA ALA A 226 26.52 -10.03 3.46
C ALA A 226 27.15 -9.68 4.82
N ASN A 227 28.23 -10.36 5.20
CA ASN A 227 28.94 -10.08 6.45
C ASN A 227 29.62 -8.72 6.44
N LYS A 228 30.27 -8.34 5.34
CA LYS A 228 30.92 -7.02 5.20
C LYS A 228 29.89 -5.91 5.27
N VAL A 229 28.78 -6.06 4.55
CA VAL A 229 27.68 -5.10 4.58
C VAL A 229 27.05 -5.02 5.97
N ASN A 230 26.91 -6.13 6.69
CA ASN A 230 26.37 -6.13 8.05
C ASN A 230 27.30 -5.40 9.04
N ILE A 231 28.62 -5.55 8.91
CA ILE A 231 29.61 -4.80 9.69
C ILE A 231 29.48 -3.31 9.39
N PHE A 232 29.47 -2.93 8.12
CA PHE A 232 29.31 -1.54 7.68
C PHE A 232 28.04 -0.90 8.25
N ILE A 233 26.89 -1.62 8.21
CA ILE A 233 25.61 -1.16 8.78
C ILE A 233 25.75 -0.91 10.30
N LYS A 234 26.48 -1.77 11.02
CA LYS A 234 26.66 -1.64 12.48
C LYS A 234 27.57 -0.47 12.83
N GLU A 235 28.73 -0.37 12.17
CA GLU A 235 29.75 0.66 12.42
C GLU A 235 29.21 2.07 12.14
N ASN A 236 28.36 2.22 11.13
CA ASN A 236 27.77 3.49 10.75
C ASN A 236 26.36 3.71 11.33
N ALA A 237 25.89 2.84 12.23
CA ALA A 237 24.57 2.90 12.87
C ALA A 237 23.40 3.06 11.86
N LEU A 238 23.50 2.39 10.69
CA LEU A 238 22.53 2.53 9.60
C LEU A 238 21.25 1.73 9.86
N SER A 239 20.12 2.28 9.44
CA SER A 239 18.81 1.66 9.52
C SER A 239 18.27 1.30 8.13
N VAL A 240 17.82 0.08 7.94
CA VAL A 240 17.21 -0.39 6.68
C VAL A 240 15.82 0.21 6.39
N LYS A 241 15.32 1.08 7.28
CA LYS A 241 14.04 1.77 7.13
C LYS A 241 14.19 3.23 6.72
N ASN A 242 15.42 3.73 6.68
CA ASN A 242 15.73 5.10 6.31
C ASN A 242 16.26 5.12 4.88
N GLU A 243 15.75 6.02 4.04
CA GLU A 243 16.11 6.15 2.62
C GLU A 243 17.59 6.45 2.43
N ASP A 244 18.11 7.49 3.10
CA ASP A 244 19.50 7.89 2.97
C ASP A 244 20.48 6.79 3.44
N HIS A 245 20.05 5.98 4.40
CA HIS A 245 20.83 4.85 4.89
C HIS A 245 20.80 3.67 3.90
N LEU A 246 19.67 3.46 3.22
CA LEU A 246 19.58 2.46 2.15
C LEU A 246 20.52 2.81 1.01
N ASP A 247 20.57 4.08 0.61
CA ASP A 247 21.48 4.58 -0.42
C ASP A 247 22.93 4.28 -0.06
N GLN A 248 23.34 4.58 1.19
CA GLN A 248 24.68 4.29 1.68
C GLN A 248 25.00 2.79 1.67
N ILE A 249 24.07 1.95 2.10
CA ILE A 249 24.23 0.48 2.15
C ILE A 249 24.43 -0.09 0.74
N PHE A 250 23.60 0.32 -0.22
CA PHE A 250 23.68 -0.16 -1.60
C PHE A 250 24.91 0.40 -2.33
N ALA A 251 25.25 1.66 -2.10
CA ALA A 251 26.47 2.26 -2.63
C ALA A 251 27.72 1.52 -2.14
N TYR A 252 27.79 1.22 -0.84
CA TYR A 252 28.89 0.44 -0.27
C TYR A 252 28.96 -0.96 -0.90
N TYR A 253 27.84 -1.68 -0.99
CA TYR A 253 27.81 -3.00 -1.63
C TYR A 253 28.28 -2.97 -3.07
N ASN A 254 27.79 -2.02 -3.88
CA ASN A 254 28.17 -1.86 -5.28
C ASN A 254 29.65 -1.51 -5.42
N SER A 255 30.26 -0.79 -4.46
CA SER A 255 31.71 -0.52 -4.44
C SER A 255 32.55 -1.79 -4.25
N LEU A 256 32.08 -2.73 -3.41
CA LEU A 256 32.75 -4.02 -3.21
C LEU A 256 32.73 -4.88 -4.48
N THR A 257 31.59 -4.90 -5.19
CA THR A 257 31.43 -5.70 -6.42
C THR A 257 32.26 -5.14 -7.58
N ASN A 258 32.33 -3.82 -7.71
CA ASN A 258 33.15 -3.16 -8.72
C ASN A 258 34.65 -3.35 -8.48
N ALA A 259 35.10 -3.32 -7.25
CA ALA A 259 36.49 -3.62 -6.88
C ALA A 259 36.88 -5.06 -7.25
N THR A 260 35.99 -6.02 -7.04
CA THR A 260 36.22 -7.43 -7.38
C THR A 260 36.30 -7.64 -8.91
N LYS A 261 35.51 -6.90 -9.68
CA LYS A 261 35.50 -6.97 -11.16
C LYS A 261 36.76 -6.40 -11.80
N LYS A 262 37.42 -5.43 -11.13
CA LYS A 262 38.71 -4.86 -11.56
C LYS A 262 39.91 -5.78 -11.28
N LEU A 263 39.77 -6.75 -10.40
CA LEU A 263 40.82 -7.68 -9.99
C LEU A 263 40.74 -9.05 -10.66
N SER A 264 39.71 -9.29 -11.47
CA SER A 264 39.62 -10.49 -12.32
C SER A 264 40.31 -10.20 -13.65
N PRO A 265 41.37 -10.93 -14.05
CA PRO A 265 42.07 -10.75 -15.31
C PRO A 265 41.19 -11.10 -16.53
#